data_ebc12e103227b67ff796baed3d935992
#
_entry.id   ebc12e103227b67ff796baed3d935992
#
_cell.length_a   1.000
_cell.length_b   1.000
_cell.length_c   1.000
_cell.angle_alpha   90.00
_cell.angle_beta   90.00
_cell.angle_gamma   90.00
#
_symmetry.space_group_name_H-M   'P 1'
#
loop_
_entity.id
_entity.type
_entity.pdbx_description
1 polymer ?
#
loop_
_entity_poly.entity_id
_entity_poly.type
_entity_poly.pdbx_seq_one_letter_code
_entity_poly.pdbx_strand_id
1 'polypeptide(L)'
;VKFKNASGFQAGNFQLSQSMDAAGMINKLTTASHVPAFKITVPEGRQLQEIADIIAGQTNYSAKDIMKKLDDREFISRLKQKYPKLITDDVLNKNIKHPLEGYLHPATYLFYDPETKLDAIIEAMIKQTDQLAEKYEKQMKDKKMSVHKALTMASLIEEEATEKADRHKISSVFYNRISKNMPLQTDPTVLYALGEHKNRVMYKDLEADSPYNTYKHTGLPPGPIANAGETSWEAALNPEQTDYVYFLAKKNGEVVFTKTLEEHNKAKAKYITNTQDEEKGE
;
A
#
# COMPACT_ATOMS: atom_id res chain seq x y z
N VAL A 1 39.93 19.65 -24.05
CA VAL A 1 39.47 18.37 -24.63
C VAL A 1 37.96 18.45 -24.72
N LYS A 2 37.39 18.58 -25.95
CA LYS A 2 35.97 18.54 -26.20
C LYS A 2 35.54 17.08 -26.15
N PHE A 3 34.83 16.69 -25.08
CA PHE A 3 34.15 15.39 -24.99
C PHE A 3 32.97 15.43 -25.97
N LYS A 4 33.20 14.99 -27.22
CA LYS A 4 32.12 14.72 -28.17
C LYS A 4 31.51 13.35 -27.82
N ASN A 5 30.22 13.34 -27.45
CA ASN A 5 29.37 12.16 -27.36
C ASN A 5 29.70 11.10 -26.27
N ALA A 6 29.79 11.51 -25.02
CA ALA A 6 29.60 10.55 -23.92
C ALA A 6 28.09 10.33 -23.69
N SER A 7 27.52 9.39 -24.44
CA SER A 7 26.15 8.87 -24.22
C SER A 7 26.23 7.47 -23.65
N GLY A 8 25.23 7.05 -22.86
CA GLY A 8 25.16 5.71 -22.28
C GLY A 8 25.72 5.60 -20.87
N PHE A 9 25.75 6.70 -20.12
CA PHE A 9 26.04 6.65 -18.68
C PHE A 9 24.99 5.79 -17.97
N GLN A 10 25.47 4.85 -17.17
CA GLN A 10 24.62 3.95 -16.39
C GLN A 10 24.49 4.48 -14.95
N ALA A 11 23.31 4.32 -14.35
CA ALA A 11 23.12 4.64 -12.94
C ALA A 11 23.79 3.56 -12.07
N GLY A 12 24.48 3.94 -10.99
CA GLY A 12 25.12 3.00 -10.09
C GLY A 12 26.23 3.63 -9.25
N ASN A 13 26.82 2.87 -8.33
CA ASN A 13 27.99 3.24 -7.57
C ASN A 13 29.26 2.82 -8.34
N PHE A 14 30.15 3.76 -8.58
CA PHE A 14 31.40 3.52 -9.31
C PHE A 14 32.59 3.81 -8.42
N GLN A 15 33.50 2.87 -8.31
CA GLN A 15 34.81 3.14 -7.70
C GLN A 15 35.70 3.85 -8.72
N LEU A 16 35.83 5.15 -8.57
CA LEU A 16 36.76 5.97 -9.34
C LEU A 16 38.02 6.23 -8.50
N SER A 17 39.20 6.14 -9.13
CA SER A 17 40.46 6.50 -8.50
C SER A 17 40.92 7.89 -8.97
N GLN A 18 41.59 8.63 -8.07
CA GLN A 18 42.19 9.93 -8.44
C GLN A 18 43.26 9.81 -9.54
N SER A 19 43.80 8.62 -9.77
CA SER A 19 44.77 8.33 -10.83
C SER A 19 44.13 8.02 -12.17
N MET A 20 42.80 7.93 -12.27
CA MET A 20 42.11 7.69 -13.53
C MET A 20 42.10 8.95 -14.40
N ASP A 21 42.42 8.77 -15.69
CA ASP A 21 42.18 9.81 -16.69
C ASP A 21 40.69 9.92 -17.04
N ALA A 22 40.30 10.99 -17.68
CA ALA A 22 38.91 11.23 -18.06
C ALA A 22 38.33 10.17 -19.00
N ALA A 23 39.13 9.55 -19.86
CA ALA A 23 38.71 8.50 -20.77
C ALA A 23 38.40 7.21 -19.99
N GLY A 24 39.25 6.86 -19.03
CA GLY A 24 39.06 5.73 -18.13
C GLY A 24 37.80 5.90 -17.25
N MET A 25 37.55 7.10 -16.73
CA MET A 25 36.34 7.42 -15.99
C MET A 25 35.08 7.24 -16.85
N ILE A 26 35.06 7.80 -18.06
CA ILE A 26 33.95 7.68 -19.00
C ILE A 26 33.73 6.20 -19.38
N ASN A 27 34.80 5.49 -19.71
CA ASN A 27 34.70 4.06 -20.02
C ASN A 27 34.09 3.27 -18.85
N LYS A 28 34.55 3.53 -17.62
CA LYS A 28 34.01 2.86 -16.43
C LYS A 28 32.55 3.19 -16.16
N LEU A 29 32.12 4.44 -16.44
CA LEU A 29 30.73 4.91 -16.30
C LEU A 29 29.81 4.38 -17.42
N THR A 30 30.36 3.95 -18.57
CA THR A 30 29.56 3.53 -19.73
C THR A 30 29.63 2.03 -20.00
N THR A 31 30.66 1.31 -19.54
CA THR A 31 30.88 -0.11 -19.85
C THR A 31 30.67 -1.07 -18.68
N ALA A 32 30.62 -0.57 -17.44
CA ALA A 32 30.36 -1.44 -16.31
C ALA A 32 28.91 -1.95 -16.34
N SER A 33 28.73 -3.25 -16.48
CA SER A 33 27.44 -3.89 -16.24
C SER A 33 27.10 -3.77 -14.75
N HIS A 34 26.22 -2.83 -14.39
CA HIS A 34 25.80 -2.67 -13.01
C HIS A 34 24.76 -3.73 -12.66
N VAL A 35 25.25 -4.82 -12.10
CA VAL A 35 24.38 -5.75 -11.40
C VAL A 35 24.08 -5.10 -10.04
N PRO A 36 22.83 -4.87 -9.65
CA PRO A 36 22.50 -4.44 -8.31
C PRO A 36 23.10 -5.41 -7.29
N ALA A 37 23.62 -4.88 -6.16
CA ALA A 37 24.10 -5.72 -5.07
C ALA A 37 22.95 -6.57 -4.51
N PHE A 38 21.77 -5.96 -4.39
CA PHE A 38 20.52 -6.65 -4.10
C PHE A 38 19.32 -5.86 -4.63
N LYS A 39 18.17 -6.55 -4.72
CA LYS A 39 16.89 -5.92 -5.06
C LYS A 39 15.83 -6.29 -4.03
N ILE A 40 14.95 -5.34 -3.73
CA ILE A 40 13.79 -5.55 -2.88
C ILE A 40 12.55 -5.33 -3.74
N THR A 41 11.72 -6.37 -3.89
CA THR A 41 10.43 -6.27 -4.59
C THR A 41 9.32 -6.39 -3.57
N VAL A 42 8.57 -5.29 -3.40
CA VAL A 42 7.40 -5.21 -2.52
C VAL A 42 6.15 -5.30 -3.39
N PRO A 43 5.36 -6.38 -3.32
CA PRO A 43 4.06 -6.46 -3.98
C PRO A 43 3.06 -5.48 -3.37
N GLU A 44 2.03 -5.12 -4.14
CA GLU A 44 0.87 -4.36 -3.64
C GLU A 44 0.12 -5.14 -2.56
N GLY A 45 -0.56 -4.43 -1.65
CA GLY A 45 -1.35 -5.03 -0.56
C GLY A 45 -0.52 -5.55 0.62
N ARG A 46 0.82 -5.40 0.65
CA ARG A 46 1.63 -5.89 1.77
C ARG A 46 1.55 -4.96 2.97
N GLN A 47 1.43 -5.57 4.17
CA GLN A 47 1.54 -4.89 5.45
C GLN A 47 3.01 -4.67 5.83
N LEU A 48 3.29 -3.74 6.75
CA LEU A 48 4.66 -3.44 7.18
C LEU A 48 5.42 -4.66 7.68
N GLN A 49 4.77 -5.59 8.38
CA GLN A 49 5.43 -6.81 8.85
C GLN A 49 5.91 -7.66 7.68
N GLU A 50 5.09 -7.83 6.64
CA GLU A 50 5.47 -8.59 5.44
C GLU A 50 6.58 -7.87 4.67
N ILE A 51 6.54 -6.53 4.60
CA ILE A 51 7.61 -5.73 3.98
C ILE A 51 8.91 -5.87 4.78
N ALA A 52 8.83 -5.87 6.12
CA ALA A 52 9.98 -6.11 6.97
C ALA A 52 10.61 -7.50 6.72
N ASP A 53 9.78 -8.53 6.55
CA ASP A 53 10.24 -9.88 6.22
C ASP A 53 10.90 -9.93 4.83
N ILE A 54 10.33 -9.23 3.84
CA ILE A 54 10.92 -9.11 2.49
C ILE A 54 12.28 -8.43 2.54
N ILE A 55 12.40 -7.30 3.27
CA ILE A 55 13.68 -6.59 3.43
C ILE A 55 14.70 -7.47 4.16
N ALA A 56 14.29 -8.15 5.24
CA ALA A 56 15.16 -9.05 5.99
C ALA A 56 15.71 -10.19 5.13
N GLY A 57 14.91 -10.72 4.21
CA GLY A 57 15.34 -11.77 3.27
C GLY A 57 16.38 -11.32 2.23
N GLN A 58 16.61 -10.02 2.07
CA GLN A 58 17.54 -9.44 1.10
C GLN A 58 18.71 -8.67 1.73
N THR A 59 18.71 -8.53 3.05
CA THR A 59 19.69 -7.72 3.80
C THR A 59 20.15 -8.43 5.06
N ASN A 60 21.11 -7.85 5.77
CA ASN A 60 21.59 -8.34 7.06
C ASN A 60 20.75 -7.85 8.25
N TYR A 61 19.65 -7.10 8.01
CA TYR A 61 18.76 -6.63 9.07
C TYR A 61 17.73 -7.69 9.42
N SER A 62 17.40 -7.84 10.71
CA SER A 62 16.29 -8.70 11.11
C SER A 62 14.94 -7.99 10.91
N ALA A 63 13.87 -8.75 10.61
CA ALA A 63 12.52 -8.19 10.50
C ALA A 63 12.11 -7.43 11.77
N LYS A 64 12.53 -7.90 12.95
CA LYS A 64 12.29 -7.24 14.23
C LYS A 64 12.96 -5.86 14.31
N ASP A 65 14.22 -5.74 13.86
CA ASP A 65 14.94 -4.45 13.86
C ASP A 65 14.33 -3.48 12.85
N ILE A 66 13.86 -4.00 11.70
CA ILE A 66 13.15 -3.22 10.68
C ILE A 66 11.85 -2.68 11.26
N MET A 67 11.02 -3.52 11.87
CA MET A 67 9.76 -3.08 12.50
C MET A 67 10.01 -2.07 13.62
N LYS A 68 11.02 -2.32 14.47
CA LYS A 68 11.43 -1.35 15.49
C LYS A 68 11.81 0.00 14.90
N LYS A 69 12.48 0.00 13.74
CA LYS A 69 12.84 1.23 13.02
C LYS A 69 11.63 1.95 12.45
N LEU A 70 10.66 1.20 11.88
CA LEU A 70 9.43 1.75 11.33
C LEU A 70 8.52 2.39 12.40
N ASP A 71 8.61 1.91 13.64
CA ASP A 71 7.89 2.46 14.81
C ASP A 71 8.72 3.50 15.61
N ASP A 72 9.98 3.77 15.21
CA ASP A 72 10.87 4.69 15.92
C ASP A 72 10.43 6.15 15.75
N ARG A 73 10.04 6.78 16.85
CA ARG A 73 9.55 8.17 16.87
C ARG A 73 10.58 9.19 16.38
N GLU A 74 11.87 8.99 16.68
CA GLU A 74 12.92 9.89 16.19
C GLU A 74 13.08 9.77 14.67
N PHE A 75 13.04 8.55 14.14
CA PHE A 75 13.07 8.32 12.70
C PHE A 75 11.85 8.94 12.01
N ILE A 76 10.65 8.73 12.54
CA ILE A 76 9.42 9.33 12.04
C ILE A 76 9.48 10.86 12.07
N SER A 77 10.05 11.45 13.15
CA SER A 77 10.23 12.90 13.25
C SER A 77 11.16 13.45 12.16
N ARG A 78 12.27 12.74 11.85
CA ARG A 78 13.16 13.11 10.73
C ARG A 78 12.46 12.99 9.39
N LEU A 79 11.68 11.92 9.18
CA LEU A 79 10.88 11.75 7.96
C LEU A 79 9.86 12.87 7.82
N LYS A 80 9.18 13.28 8.88
CA LYS A 80 8.24 14.41 8.89
C LYS A 80 8.91 15.72 8.48
N GLN A 81 10.14 15.98 8.95
CA GLN A 81 10.91 17.16 8.54
C GLN A 81 11.29 17.12 7.06
N LYS A 82 11.61 15.92 6.55
CA LYS A 82 12.05 15.74 5.16
C LYS A 82 10.86 15.68 4.16
N TYR A 83 9.74 15.11 4.58
CA TYR A 83 8.53 14.91 3.77
C TYR A 83 7.29 15.52 4.45
N PRO A 84 7.27 16.86 4.72
CA PRO A 84 6.26 17.48 5.58
C PRO A 84 4.84 17.46 4.99
N LYS A 85 4.69 17.29 3.68
CA LYS A 85 3.40 17.13 3.02
C LYS A 85 2.86 15.70 3.08
N LEU A 86 3.76 14.71 3.16
CA LEU A 86 3.41 13.29 3.22
C LEU A 86 3.21 12.81 4.65
N ILE A 87 4.22 13.02 5.50
CA ILE A 87 4.24 12.56 6.89
C ILE A 87 3.75 13.70 7.79
N THR A 88 2.48 13.70 8.12
CA THR A 88 1.83 14.71 8.97
C THR A 88 1.64 14.21 10.41
N ASP A 89 1.00 15.01 11.28
CA ASP A 89 0.67 14.59 12.64
C ASP A 89 -0.38 13.47 12.69
N ASP A 90 -1.06 13.21 11.57
CA ASP A 90 -2.03 12.10 11.46
C ASP A 90 -1.40 10.77 11.87
N VAL A 91 -0.12 10.52 11.48
CA VAL A 91 0.60 9.26 11.79
C VAL A 91 0.90 9.08 13.30
N LEU A 92 0.80 10.14 14.09
CA LEU A 92 1.05 10.12 15.53
C LEU A 92 -0.22 9.92 16.36
N ASN A 93 -1.37 9.70 15.71
CA ASN A 93 -2.62 9.42 16.43
C ASN A 93 -2.47 8.15 17.27
N LYS A 94 -2.89 8.23 18.54
CA LYS A 94 -2.76 7.13 19.52
C LYS A 94 -3.48 5.82 19.12
N ASN A 95 -4.43 5.92 18.22
CA ASN A 95 -5.21 4.78 17.73
C ASN A 95 -4.53 4.09 16.53
N ILE A 96 -3.43 4.62 16.00
CA ILE A 96 -2.67 4.01 14.92
C ILE A 96 -1.80 2.90 15.46
N LYS A 97 -1.87 1.74 14.81
CA LYS A 97 -1.08 0.55 15.18
C LYS A 97 0.38 0.72 14.78
N HIS A 98 0.64 1.10 13.54
CA HIS A 98 1.96 1.34 12.98
C HIS A 98 1.96 2.68 12.21
N PRO A 99 2.76 3.68 12.62
CA PRO A 99 2.73 5.03 12.05
C PRO A 99 2.98 5.09 10.53
N LEU A 100 3.83 4.20 10.01
CA LEU A 100 4.21 4.18 8.60
C LEU A 100 3.47 3.13 7.76
N GLU A 101 2.42 2.48 8.32
CA GLU A 101 1.57 1.59 7.52
C GLU A 101 0.93 2.35 6.35
N GLY A 102 1.04 1.78 5.15
CA GLY A 102 0.55 2.40 3.91
C GLY A 102 1.49 3.44 3.29
N TYR A 103 2.62 3.77 3.92
CA TYR A 103 3.55 4.79 3.44
C TYR A 103 4.75 4.23 2.67
N LEU A 104 4.92 2.91 2.60
CA LEU A 104 6.00 2.25 1.87
C LEU A 104 5.50 1.78 0.50
N HIS A 105 5.73 2.58 -0.55
CA HIS A 105 5.19 2.30 -1.88
C HIS A 105 5.60 0.92 -2.40
N PRO A 106 4.65 0.09 -2.90
CA PRO A 106 4.96 -1.20 -3.51
C PRO A 106 5.65 -1.00 -4.86
N ALA A 107 6.87 -1.51 -4.98
CA ALA A 107 7.68 -1.44 -6.21
C ALA A 107 8.89 -2.37 -6.11
N THR A 108 9.69 -2.43 -7.18
CA THR A 108 11.02 -3.04 -7.15
C THR A 108 12.09 -1.96 -6.98
N TYR A 109 12.89 -2.09 -5.92
CA TYR A 109 13.97 -1.20 -5.55
C TYR A 109 15.30 -1.86 -5.80
N LEU A 110 16.22 -1.17 -6.50
CA LEU A 110 17.55 -1.65 -6.83
C LEU A 110 18.58 -0.93 -5.96
N PHE A 111 19.38 -1.68 -5.22
CA PHE A 111 20.45 -1.16 -4.38
C PHE A 111 21.79 -1.66 -4.90
N TYR A 112 22.74 -0.75 -5.06
CA TYR A 112 24.04 -1.02 -5.66
C TYR A 112 25.17 -1.12 -4.63
N ASP A 113 24.90 -0.73 -3.39
CA ASP A 113 25.80 -0.86 -2.26
C ASP A 113 25.29 -1.96 -1.33
N PRO A 114 26.03 -3.06 -1.12
CA PRO A 114 25.62 -4.15 -0.23
C PRO A 114 25.46 -3.69 1.23
N GLU A 115 26.14 -2.58 1.63
CA GLU A 115 26.08 -1.98 2.96
C GLU A 115 25.05 -0.84 3.06
N THR A 116 24.07 -0.81 2.15
CA THR A 116 23.01 0.21 2.17
C THR A 116 22.31 0.23 3.53
N LYS A 117 22.31 1.40 4.17
CA LYS A 117 21.68 1.58 5.49
C LYS A 117 20.16 1.40 5.42
N LEU A 118 19.60 0.82 6.49
CA LEU A 118 18.15 0.59 6.60
C LEU A 118 17.33 1.87 6.40
N ASP A 119 17.79 3.01 6.94
CA ASP A 119 17.14 4.32 6.74
C ASP A 119 17.00 4.64 5.25
N ALA A 120 18.04 4.40 4.46
CA ALA A 120 18.02 4.67 3.01
C ALA A 120 17.09 3.72 2.25
N ILE A 121 16.99 2.46 2.69
CA ILE A 121 16.05 1.49 2.10
C ILE A 121 14.60 1.95 2.34
N ILE A 122 14.25 2.28 3.58
CA ILE A 122 12.90 2.76 3.94
C ILE A 122 12.60 4.09 3.25
N GLU A 123 13.55 5.03 3.23
CA GLU A 123 13.38 6.33 2.58
C GLU A 123 13.18 6.20 1.06
N ALA A 124 13.77 5.23 0.40
CA ALA A 124 13.53 4.99 -1.03
C ALA A 124 12.05 4.66 -1.31
N MET A 125 11.42 3.87 -0.43
CA MET A 125 10.01 3.53 -0.53
C MET A 125 9.10 4.73 -0.23
N ILE A 126 9.40 5.47 0.85
CA ILE A 126 8.68 6.69 1.24
C ILE A 126 8.75 7.76 0.14
N LYS A 127 9.90 7.93 -0.50
CA LYS A 127 10.08 8.88 -1.61
C LYS A 127 9.16 8.58 -2.79
N GLN A 128 8.91 7.30 -3.10
CA GLN A 128 7.95 6.93 -4.15
C GLN A 128 6.52 7.29 -3.74
N THR A 129 6.16 7.09 -2.48
CA THR A 129 4.86 7.51 -1.96
C THR A 129 4.70 9.04 -2.01
N ASP A 130 5.76 9.78 -1.69
CA ASP A 130 5.76 11.25 -1.76
C ASP A 130 5.54 11.75 -3.20
N GLN A 131 6.23 11.17 -4.16
CA GLN A 131 6.03 11.47 -5.59
C GLN A 131 4.60 11.16 -6.06
N LEU A 132 4.03 10.05 -5.58
CA LEU A 132 2.65 9.69 -5.89
C LEU A 132 1.66 10.67 -5.24
N ALA A 133 1.91 11.07 -3.99
CA ALA A 133 1.11 12.09 -3.31
C ALA A 133 1.18 13.45 -4.01
N GLU A 134 2.35 13.85 -4.51
CA GLU A 134 2.49 15.07 -5.32
C GLU A 134 1.68 14.98 -6.64
N LYS A 135 1.73 13.83 -7.32
CA LYS A 135 0.95 13.57 -8.55
C LYS A 135 -0.55 13.78 -8.34
N TYR A 136 -1.06 13.37 -7.18
CA TYR A 136 -2.50 13.43 -6.84
C TYR A 136 -2.88 14.61 -5.93
N GLU A 137 -1.98 15.57 -5.70
CA GLU A 137 -2.21 16.70 -4.76
C GLU A 137 -3.48 17.48 -5.09
N LYS A 138 -3.75 17.72 -6.38
CA LYS A 138 -4.95 18.43 -6.83
C LYS A 138 -6.23 17.70 -6.45
N GLN A 139 -6.32 16.40 -6.76
CA GLN A 139 -7.49 15.56 -6.47
C GLN A 139 -7.77 15.50 -4.96
N MET A 140 -6.70 15.37 -4.14
CA MET A 140 -6.83 15.40 -2.68
C MET A 140 -7.37 16.74 -2.19
N LYS A 141 -6.88 17.86 -2.72
CA LYS A 141 -7.37 19.21 -2.39
C LYS A 141 -8.84 19.40 -2.76
N ASP A 142 -9.22 18.98 -3.99
CA ASP A 142 -10.60 19.08 -4.48
C ASP A 142 -11.57 18.30 -3.58
N LYS A 143 -11.13 17.15 -3.05
CA LYS A 143 -11.90 16.31 -2.12
C LYS A 143 -11.77 16.73 -0.64
N LYS A 144 -10.95 17.73 -0.31
CA LYS A 144 -10.60 18.10 1.08
C LYS A 144 -10.09 16.92 1.90
N MET A 145 -9.30 16.07 1.27
CA MET A 145 -8.78 14.82 1.85
C MET A 145 -7.30 14.99 2.20
N SER A 146 -6.90 14.62 3.42
CA SER A 146 -5.47 14.53 3.76
C SER A 146 -4.82 13.32 3.07
N VAL A 147 -3.51 13.36 2.88
CA VAL A 147 -2.74 12.22 2.33
C VAL A 147 -2.99 10.97 3.14
N HIS A 148 -3.02 11.08 4.47
CA HIS A 148 -3.29 9.96 5.38
C HIS A 148 -4.65 9.29 5.10
N LYS A 149 -5.71 10.09 4.89
CA LYS A 149 -7.03 9.57 4.53
C LYS A 149 -7.06 8.96 3.13
N ALA A 150 -6.31 9.54 2.18
CA ALA A 150 -6.19 8.98 0.83
C ALA A 150 -5.51 7.61 0.86
N LEU A 151 -4.39 7.48 1.59
CA LEU A 151 -3.71 6.21 1.84
C LEU A 151 -4.63 5.19 2.53
N THR A 152 -5.37 5.63 3.54
CA THR A 152 -6.32 4.76 4.25
C THR A 152 -7.38 4.22 3.30
N MET A 153 -8.03 5.07 2.51
CA MET A 153 -9.03 4.65 1.53
C MET A 153 -8.42 3.73 0.47
N ALA A 154 -7.24 4.07 -0.06
CA ALA A 154 -6.55 3.26 -1.05
C ALA A 154 -6.23 1.86 -0.51
N SER A 155 -5.81 1.75 0.76
CA SER A 155 -5.52 0.45 1.38
C SER A 155 -6.76 -0.43 1.54
N LEU A 156 -7.93 0.16 1.84
CA LEU A 156 -9.19 -0.58 1.89
C LEU A 156 -9.58 -1.11 0.52
N ILE A 157 -9.44 -0.28 -0.52
CA ILE A 157 -9.75 -0.66 -1.90
C ILE A 157 -8.80 -1.77 -2.37
N GLU A 158 -7.50 -1.66 -2.03
CA GLU A 158 -6.49 -2.66 -2.39
C GLU A 158 -6.84 -4.04 -1.83
N GLU A 159 -7.19 -4.09 -0.56
CA GLU A 159 -7.49 -5.35 0.15
C GLU A 159 -8.83 -6.00 -0.25
N GLU A 160 -9.77 -5.21 -0.80
CA GLU A 160 -11.06 -5.71 -1.27
C GLU A 160 -11.08 -6.03 -2.77
N ALA A 161 -10.12 -5.50 -3.54
CA ALA A 161 -10.14 -5.64 -4.97
C ALA A 161 -9.54 -6.98 -5.41
N THR A 162 -10.32 -7.77 -6.12
CA THR A 162 -9.80 -8.89 -6.94
C THR A 162 -9.15 -8.34 -8.22
N GLU A 163 -8.40 -9.17 -8.96
CA GLU A 163 -7.81 -8.79 -10.26
C GLU A 163 -8.86 -8.30 -11.28
N LYS A 164 -10.11 -8.81 -11.17
CA LYS A 164 -11.22 -8.46 -12.07
C LYS A 164 -12.16 -7.39 -11.50
N ALA A 165 -11.87 -6.89 -10.31
CA ALA A 165 -12.72 -5.91 -9.65
C ALA A 165 -12.55 -4.53 -10.25
N ASP A 166 -13.65 -3.81 -10.37
CA ASP A 166 -13.65 -2.39 -10.66
C ASP A 166 -13.39 -1.59 -9.37
N ARG A 167 -12.13 -1.19 -9.18
CA ARG A 167 -11.69 -0.44 -8.01
C ARG A 167 -12.43 0.89 -7.84
N HIS A 168 -12.81 1.55 -8.94
CA HIS A 168 -13.57 2.82 -8.88
C HIS A 168 -15.00 2.61 -8.35
N LYS A 169 -15.63 1.46 -8.65
CA LYS A 169 -16.93 1.09 -8.08
C LYS A 169 -16.82 0.67 -6.62
N ILE A 170 -15.78 -0.07 -6.23
CA ILE A 170 -15.52 -0.39 -4.81
C ILE A 170 -15.35 0.91 -4.02
N SER A 171 -14.55 1.83 -4.54
CA SER A 171 -14.37 3.17 -3.96
C SER A 171 -15.71 3.89 -3.81
N SER A 172 -16.55 3.88 -4.84
CA SER A 172 -17.89 4.45 -4.81
C SER A 172 -18.74 3.89 -3.67
N VAL A 173 -18.72 2.57 -3.46
CA VAL A 173 -19.45 1.93 -2.34
C VAL A 173 -18.97 2.45 -0.99
N PHE A 174 -17.65 2.57 -0.78
CA PHE A 174 -17.12 3.10 0.47
C PHE A 174 -17.54 4.55 0.70
N TYR A 175 -17.45 5.43 -0.30
CA TYR A 175 -17.90 6.80 -0.19
C TYR A 175 -19.42 6.90 0.07
N ASN A 176 -20.23 6.08 -0.60
CA ASN A 176 -21.67 6.05 -0.39
C ASN A 176 -22.03 5.60 1.03
N ARG A 177 -21.34 4.59 1.57
CA ARG A 177 -21.50 4.16 2.96
C ARG A 177 -21.12 5.27 3.94
N ILE A 178 -19.96 5.91 3.75
CA ILE A 178 -19.53 7.04 4.60
C ILE A 178 -20.57 8.16 4.58
N SER A 179 -21.05 8.57 3.40
CA SER A 179 -22.05 9.64 3.27
C SER A 179 -23.38 9.33 3.93
N LYS A 180 -23.73 8.04 4.03
CA LYS A 180 -24.95 7.54 4.68
C LYS A 180 -24.73 7.15 6.15
N ASN A 181 -23.56 7.42 6.70
CA ASN A 181 -23.14 7.00 8.06
C ASN A 181 -23.30 5.49 8.30
N MET A 182 -23.09 4.69 7.25
CA MET A 182 -23.08 3.23 7.33
C MET A 182 -21.66 2.76 7.72
N PRO A 183 -21.53 1.70 8.53
CA PRO A 183 -20.24 1.07 8.81
C PRO A 183 -19.68 0.46 7.51
N LEU A 184 -18.36 0.51 7.32
CA LEU A 184 -17.75 -0.01 6.08
C LEU A 184 -17.81 -1.53 6.02
N GLN A 185 -17.72 -2.23 7.14
CA GLN A 185 -17.86 -3.68 7.27
C GLN A 185 -16.93 -4.45 6.32
N THR A 186 -15.67 -4.07 6.31
CA THR A 186 -14.64 -4.70 5.51
C THR A 186 -13.80 -5.64 6.37
N ASP A 187 -13.79 -6.92 6.00
CA ASP A 187 -13.08 -7.99 6.71
C ASP A 187 -11.58 -7.72 6.88
N PRO A 188 -10.85 -7.19 5.89
CA PRO A 188 -9.43 -6.86 6.03
C PRO A 188 -9.10 -5.95 7.22
N THR A 189 -9.98 -5.03 7.59
CA THR A 189 -9.76 -4.17 8.76
C THR A 189 -9.78 -4.93 10.08
N VAL A 190 -10.60 -5.97 10.17
CA VAL A 190 -10.67 -6.86 11.33
C VAL A 190 -9.42 -7.73 11.40
N LEU A 191 -8.98 -8.29 10.27
CA LEU A 191 -7.75 -9.09 10.20
C LEU A 191 -6.52 -8.26 10.57
N TYR A 192 -6.43 -7.02 10.06
CA TYR A 192 -5.37 -6.08 10.44
C TYR A 192 -5.40 -5.76 11.94
N ALA A 193 -6.57 -5.53 12.51
CA ALA A 193 -6.75 -5.28 13.93
C ALA A 193 -6.22 -6.44 14.80
N LEU A 194 -6.54 -7.66 14.41
CA LEU A 194 -6.11 -8.89 15.10
C LEU A 194 -4.61 -9.20 14.89
N GLY A 195 -4.00 -8.69 13.81
CA GLY A 195 -2.64 -9.04 13.42
C GLY A 195 -2.50 -10.49 12.95
N GLU A 196 -3.55 -11.04 12.37
CA GLU A 196 -3.63 -12.43 11.95
C GLU A 196 -3.93 -12.54 10.45
N HIS A 197 -3.19 -13.42 9.77
CA HIS A 197 -3.51 -13.81 8.40
C HIS A 197 -4.44 -15.03 8.45
N LYS A 198 -5.72 -14.80 8.23
CA LYS A 198 -6.74 -15.86 8.15
C LYS A 198 -7.40 -15.82 6.78
N ASN A 199 -7.65 -17.00 6.23
CA ASN A 199 -8.41 -17.12 4.98
C ASN A 199 -9.90 -16.74 5.12
N ARG A 200 -10.40 -16.64 6.36
CA ARG A 200 -11.79 -16.33 6.65
C ARG A 200 -11.94 -15.66 8.02
N VAL A 201 -12.70 -14.57 8.06
CA VAL A 201 -13.12 -13.92 9.31
C VAL A 201 -14.28 -14.71 9.91
N MET A 202 -14.17 -15.05 11.19
CA MET A 202 -15.22 -15.73 11.94
C MET A 202 -16.09 -14.70 12.68
N TYR A 203 -17.33 -15.06 13.02
CA TYR A 203 -18.22 -14.16 13.79
C TYR A 203 -17.59 -13.61 15.06
N LYS A 204 -16.83 -14.44 15.80
CA LYS A 204 -16.09 -14.00 16.99
C LYS A 204 -15.04 -12.93 16.72
N ASP A 205 -14.45 -12.93 15.50
CA ASP A 205 -13.41 -11.98 15.10
C ASP A 205 -14.03 -10.58 14.86
N LEU A 206 -15.30 -10.52 14.45
CA LEU A 206 -16.06 -9.27 14.28
C LEU A 206 -16.31 -8.54 15.62
N GLU A 207 -16.15 -9.24 16.75
CA GLU A 207 -16.25 -8.65 18.08
C GLU A 207 -14.95 -8.01 18.59
N ALA A 208 -13.88 -8.02 17.79
CA ALA A 208 -12.59 -7.40 18.14
C ALA A 208 -12.79 -5.94 18.60
N ASP A 209 -12.28 -5.63 19.80
CA ASP A 209 -12.28 -4.28 20.34
C ASP A 209 -11.06 -3.53 19.81
N SER A 210 -11.23 -2.91 18.65
CA SER A 210 -10.16 -2.16 17.98
C SER A 210 -10.76 -0.99 17.21
N PRO A 211 -10.11 0.18 17.22
CA PRO A 211 -10.53 1.32 16.42
C PRO A 211 -10.46 1.06 14.91
N TYR A 212 -9.75 0.00 14.48
CA TYR A 212 -9.74 -0.46 13.09
C TYR A 212 -10.95 -1.31 12.71
N ASN A 213 -11.74 -1.81 13.66
CA ASN A 213 -12.90 -2.65 13.37
C ASN A 213 -14.05 -1.84 12.75
N THR A 214 -14.14 -1.87 11.42
CA THR A 214 -15.16 -1.14 10.65
C THR A 214 -16.56 -1.78 10.70
N TYR A 215 -16.75 -2.86 11.43
CA TYR A 215 -18.07 -3.37 11.81
C TYR A 215 -18.65 -2.64 13.02
N LYS A 216 -17.77 -2.14 13.92
CA LYS A 216 -18.15 -1.43 15.15
C LYS A 216 -18.05 0.07 15.05
N HIS A 217 -17.18 0.58 14.16
CA HIS A 217 -16.92 2.00 13.98
C HIS A 217 -17.30 2.45 12.56
N THR A 218 -18.00 3.58 12.45
CA THR A 218 -18.36 4.20 11.17
C THR A 218 -17.22 5.07 10.65
N GLY A 219 -17.18 5.29 9.33
CA GLY A 219 -16.13 6.07 8.67
C GLY A 219 -14.85 5.27 8.40
N LEU A 220 -13.78 5.96 8.05
CA LEU A 220 -12.47 5.35 7.82
C LEU A 220 -11.84 4.89 9.15
N PRO A 221 -11.10 3.79 9.15
CA PRO A 221 -10.26 3.41 10.28
C PRO A 221 -9.19 4.48 10.56
N PRO A 222 -8.48 4.41 11.70
CA PRO A 222 -7.48 5.42 12.10
C PRO A 222 -6.35 5.65 11.10
N GLY A 223 -6.03 4.66 10.27
CA GLY A 223 -4.98 4.72 9.27
C GLY A 223 -5.05 3.55 8.30
N PRO A 224 -4.12 3.51 7.33
CA PRO A 224 -4.01 2.42 6.36
C PRO A 224 -3.86 1.05 7.01
N ILE A 225 -4.25 0.00 6.30
CA ILE A 225 -4.14 -1.40 6.71
C ILE A 225 -3.19 -2.22 5.84
N ALA A 226 -2.71 -1.63 4.75
CA ALA A 226 -1.75 -2.22 3.82
C ALA A 226 -1.12 -1.12 2.94
N ASN A 227 -0.10 -1.47 2.18
CA ASN A 227 0.57 -0.57 1.24
C ASN A 227 -0.02 -0.76 -0.17
N ALA A 228 -0.86 0.17 -0.57
CA ALA A 228 -1.64 0.10 -1.80
C ALA A 228 -0.84 0.49 -3.03
N GLY A 229 -1.14 -0.13 -4.18
CA GLY A 229 -0.65 0.27 -5.48
C GLY A 229 -1.30 1.54 -6.02
N GLU A 230 -0.72 2.09 -7.08
CA GLU A 230 -1.18 3.35 -7.69
C GLU A 230 -2.62 3.28 -8.19
N THR A 231 -3.06 2.12 -8.70
CA THR A 231 -4.44 1.93 -9.20
C THR A 231 -5.48 2.10 -8.11
N SER A 232 -5.18 1.68 -6.88
CA SER A 232 -6.06 1.86 -5.72
C SER A 232 -6.02 3.30 -5.20
N TRP A 233 -4.89 4.00 -5.31
CA TRP A 233 -4.81 5.44 -5.06
C TRP A 233 -5.69 6.23 -6.03
N GLU A 234 -5.60 5.92 -7.32
CA GLU A 234 -6.41 6.57 -8.35
C GLU A 234 -7.90 6.35 -8.07
N ALA A 235 -8.30 5.12 -7.79
CA ALA A 235 -9.69 4.78 -7.47
C ALA A 235 -10.17 5.49 -6.18
N ALA A 236 -9.33 5.60 -5.14
CA ALA A 236 -9.66 6.32 -3.91
C ALA A 236 -9.95 7.80 -4.17
N LEU A 237 -9.26 8.41 -5.13
CA LEU A 237 -9.39 9.82 -5.46
C LEU A 237 -10.38 10.10 -6.59
N ASN A 238 -10.73 9.11 -7.39
CA ASN A 238 -11.65 9.23 -8.52
C ASN A 238 -12.72 8.12 -8.49
N PRO A 239 -13.58 8.06 -7.44
CA PRO A 239 -14.66 7.07 -7.37
C PRO A 239 -15.62 7.23 -8.54
N GLU A 240 -16.14 6.11 -9.08
CA GLU A 240 -17.27 6.16 -10.00
C GLU A 240 -18.51 6.73 -9.29
N GLN A 241 -19.32 7.48 -10.03
CA GLN A 241 -20.56 8.04 -9.48
C GLN A 241 -21.67 6.99 -9.57
N THR A 242 -21.95 6.30 -8.47
CA THR A 242 -22.99 5.27 -8.37
C THR A 242 -23.81 5.42 -7.10
N ASP A 243 -24.90 4.66 -6.99
CA ASP A 243 -25.71 4.56 -5.77
C ASP A 243 -25.45 3.23 -5.01
N TYR A 244 -24.46 2.46 -5.44
CA TYR A 244 -24.18 1.17 -4.81
C TYR A 244 -23.68 1.34 -3.37
N VAL A 245 -24.16 0.49 -2.47
CA VAL A 245 -23.73 0.42 -1.07
C VAL A 245 -23.31 -0.98 -0.63
N TYR A 246 -23.41 -1.97 -1.54
CA TYR A 246 -22.96 -3.34 -1.33
C TYR A 246 -22.21 -3.83 -2.55
N PHE A 247 -21.24 -4.71 -2.32
CA PHE A 247 -20.60 -5.50 -3.37
C PHE A 247 -20.34 -6.93 -2.87
N LEU A 248 -20.16 -7.85 -3.81
CA LEU A 248 -19.93 -9.27 -3.56
C LEU A 248 -19.01 -9.82 -4.65
N ALA A 249 -17.88 -10.41 -4.27
CA ALA A 249 -17.02 -11.14 -5.19
C ALA A 249 -17.59 -12.53 -5.47
N LYS A 250 -17.72 -12.87 -6.76
CA LYS A 250 -18.06 -14.23 -7.22
C LYS A 250 -16.82 -15.14 -7.18
N LYS A 251 -17.00 -16.45 -7.24
CA LYS A 251 -15.91 -17.43 -7.33
C LYS A 251 -14.94 -17.19 -8.51
N ASN A 252 -15.43 -16.65 -9.62
CA ASN A 252 -14.63 -16.33 -10.82
C ASN A 252 -13.88 -14.97 -10.74
N GLY A 253 -13.93 -14.30 -9.58
CA GLY A 253 -13.29 -13.02 -9.32
C GLY A 253 -14.06 -11.78 -9.81
N GLU A 254 -15.18 -11.92 -10.53
CA GLU A 254 -16.04 -10.80 -10.87
C GLU A 254 -16.77 -10.27 -9.64
N VAL A 255 -17.06 -8.97 -9.62
CA VAL A 255 -17.74 -8.32 -8.50
C VAL A 255 -19.14 -7.87 -8.93
N VAL A 256 -20.14 -8.19 -8.12
CA VAL A 256 -21.52 -7.73 -8.26
C VAL A 256 -21.76 -6.58 -7.29
N PHE A 257 -22.30 -5.46 -7.80
CA PHE A 257 -22.65 -4.29 -7.03
C PHE A 257 -24.16 -4.17 -6.89
N THR A 258 -24.65 -3.80 -5.71
CA THR A 258 -26.09 -3.68 -5.42
C THR A 258 -26.39 -2.46 -4.57
N LYS A 259 -27.65 -1.97 -4.64
CA LYS A 259 -28.11 -0.76 -3.96
C LYS A 259 -28.80 -1.05 -2.63
N THR A 260 -29.38 -2.24 -2.50
CA THR A 260 -30.17 -2.62 -1.33
C THR A 260 -29.67 -3.93 -0.72
N LEU A 261 -29.94 -4.13 0.58
CA LEU A 261 -29.64 -5.36 1.28
C LEU A 261 -30.40 -6.56 0.67
N GLU A 262 -31.63 -6.34 0.20
CA GLU A 262 -32.43 -7.37 -0.44
C GLU A 262 -31.76 -7.88 -1.73
N GLU A 263 -31.31 -6.95 -2.60
CA GLU A 263 -30.57 -7.28 -3.83
C GLU A 263 -29.26 -8.00 -3.48
N HIS A 264 -28.53 -7.53 -2.46
CA HIS A 264 -27.29 -8.16 -2.02
C HIS A 264 -27.51 -9.59 -1.54
N ASN A 265 -28.55 -9.84 -0.73
CA ASN A 265 -28.89 -11.18 -0.24
C ASN A 265 -29.31 -12.12 -1.39
N LYS A 266 -30.05 -11.61 -2.38
CA LYS A 266 -30.38 -12.36 -3.61
C LYS A 266 -29.10 -12.72 -4.39
N ALA A 267 -28.18 -11.78 -4.55
CA ALA A 267 -26.91 -12.03 -5.21
C ALA A 267 -26.06 -13.05 -4.45
N LYS A 268 -25.98 -12.94 -3.11
CA LYS A 268 -25.28 -13.90 -2.24
C LYS A 268 -25.85 -15.31 -2.38
N ALA A 269 -27.18 -15.46 -2.32
CA ALA A 269 -27.83 -16.75 -2.51
C ALA A 269 -27.50 -17.35 -3.89
N LYS A 270 -27.56 -16.52 -4.94
CA LYS A 270 -27.32 -16.97 -6.33
C LYS A 270 -25.85 -17.36 -6.59
N TYR A 271 -24.89 -16.59 -6.11
CA TYR A 271 -23.49 -16.71 -6.55
C TYR A 271 -22.56 -17.35 -5.52
N ILE A 272 -22.98 -17.48 -4.26
CA ILE A 272 -22.18 -18.06 -3.19
C ILE A 272 -22.81 -19.33 -2.63
N THR A 273 -24.11 -19.31 -2.27
CA THR A 273 -24.77 -20.40 -1.55
C THR A 273 -25.15 -21.56 -2.47
N ASN A 274 -25.77 -21.28 -3.64
CA ASN A 274 -26.20 -22.34 -4.55
C ASN A 274 -25.06 -23.13 -5.20
N THR A 275 -23.85 -22.54 -5.29
CA THR A 275 -22.67 -23.25 -5.80
C THR A 275 -22.03 -24.21 -4.77
N GLN A 276 -22.45 -24.19 -3.49
CA GLN A 276 -22.00 -25.15 -2.49
C GLN A 276 -22.80 -26.46 -2.54
N ASP A 277 -24.02 -26.43 -3.11
CA ASP A 277 -24.86 -27.63 -3.25
C ASP A 277 -24.48 -28.45 -4.49
N GLU A 278 -23.91 -27.82 -5.54
CA GLU A 278 -23.43 -28.52 -6.73
C GLU A 278 -22.11 -29.28 -6.48
N GLU A 279 -21.23 -28.78 -5.59
CA GLU A 279 -19.96 -29.46 -5.25
C GLU A 279 -20.12 -30.63 -4.26
N LYS A 280 -21.32 -30.82 -3.68
CA LYS A 280 -21.62 -31.97 -2.78
C LYS A 280 -22.38 -33.08 -3.48
N GLY A 281 -22.63 -32.94 -4.78
CA GLY A 281 -23.39 -33.88 -5.59
C GLY A 281 -22.57 -34.69 -6.60
N GLU A 282 -21.21 -34.64 -6.55
CA GLU A 282 -20.32 -35.53 -7.31
C GLU A 282 -19.53 -36.44 -6.31
#